data_dee9819d1156349b0db2528f110fc7a4
#
_entry.id   dee9819d1156349b0db2528f110fc7a4
#
_cell.length_a   1.000
_cell.length_b   1.000
_cell.length_c   1.000
_cell.angle_alpha   90.00
_cell.angle_beta   90.00
_cell.angle_gamma   90.00
#
_symmetry.space_group_name_H-M   'P 1'
#
loop_
_entity.id
_entity.type
_entity.pdbx_description
1 polymer ?
#
loop_
_entity_poly.entity_id
_entity_poly.type
_entity_poly.pdbx_seq_one_letter_code
_entity_poly.pdbx_strand_id
1 'polypeptide(L)'
;YSIMDVPTTEKGLTDSVLLILKDWCSGISITEKDTEKQRGIIIEEWRQRGGIDKRLSDSIAGVIYNGSQYSKRNVIGSLDVLKTFKYPDIQAFYKTWYRPDLQCVMIVGDIDPAAYEQKVQKLFASLPAPRNAKARPPYAIDDNEQPLYYRFTDKENRSHSYGLYQRVATPTNRPTAEATKDYLLGQLFNTLAPQYFARLRNRGEEAYVAASVSYSPLVRGYGQFAWDFVPYSGQDKTALQQILAARAQMPYGFFSDDAFEAEKQKLYDGMKEVLSDDKGLG
;
A
#
# COMPACT_ATOMS: atom_id res chain seq x y z
N TYR A 1 7.34 -3.37 -12.85
CA TYR A 1 7.36 -2.77 -14.19
C TYR A 1 6.02 -3.01 -14.87
N SER A 2 5.53 -2.02 -15.59
CA SER A 2 4.32 -2.13 -16.40
C SER A 2 4.51 -1.39 -17.72
N ILE A 3 3.91 -1.92 -18.78
CA ILE A 3 3.77 -1.26 -20.08
C ILE A 3 2.28 -1.29 -20.37
N MET A 4 1.68 -0.13 -20.59
CA MET A 4 0.23 0.04 -20.75
C MET A 4 -0.06 0.60 -22.14
N ASP A 5 -1.32 0.52 -22.54
CA ASP A 5 -1.83 1.08 -23.78
C ASP A 5 -1.12 0.57 -25.05
N VAL A 6 -0.82 -0.75 -25.05
CA VAL A 6 -0.15 -1.42 -26.17
C VAL A 6 -1.20 -1.87 -27.20
N PRO A 7 -1.21 -1.32 -28.43
CA PRO A 7 -2.10 -1.77 -29.48
C PRO A 7 -1.87 -3.25 -29.84
N THR A 8 -2.91 -4.07 -29.70
CA THR A 8 -2.84 -5.52 -30.05
C THR A 8 -2.95 -5.78 -31.55
N THR A 9 -3.42 -4.81 -32.31
CA THR A 9 -3.60 -4.88 -33.76
C THR A 9 -2.30 -4.67 -34.54
N GLU A 10 -1.26 -4.08 -33.92
CA GLU A 10 0.02 -3.84 -34.58
C GLU A 10 0.89 -5.10 -34.57
N LYS A 11 1.18 -5.60 -35.77
CA LYS A 11 1.98 -6.81 -35.95
C LYS A 11 3.39 -6.66 -35.33
N GLY A 12 3.74 -7.56 -34.42
CA GLY A 12 5.07 -7.63 -33.77
C GLY A 12 5.28 -6.65 -32.62
N LEU A 13 4.40 -5.69 -32.37
CA LEU A 13 4.55 -4.74 -31.28
C LEU A 13 4.48 -5.44 -29.92
N THR A 14 3.50 -6.32 -29.73
CA THR A 14 3.37 -7.09 -28.48
C THR A 14 4.54 -8.03 -28.24
N ASP A 15 5.14 -8.60 -29.29
CA ASP A 15 6.36 -9.41 -29.16
C ASP A 15 7.56 -8.55 -28.72
N SER A 16 7.67 -7.33 -29.23
CA SER A 16 8.69 -6.37 -28.79
C SER A 16 8.50 -5.97 -27.33
N VAL A 17 7.26 -5.75 -26.89
CA VAL A 17 6.94 -5.47 -25.48
C VAL A 17 7.32 -6.63 -24.57
N LEU A 18 7.01 -7.88 -24.97
CA LEU A 18 7.42 -9.06 -24.21
C LEU A 18 8.96 -9.19 -24.10
N LEU A 19 9.67 -8.83 -25.18
CA LEU A 19 11.13 -8.82 -25.17
C LEU A 19 11.68 -7.77 -24.18
N ILE A 20 11.10 -6.56 -24.18
CA ILE A 20 11.46 -5.51 -23.22
C ILE A 20 11.22 -5.99 -21.78
N LEU A 21 10.07 -6.59 -21.50
CA LEU A 21 9.77 -7.14 -20.18
C LEU A 21 10.78 -8.21 -19.76
N LYS A 22 11.16 -9.10 -20.68
CA LYS A 22 12.21 -10.11 -20.44
C LYS A 22 13.55 -9.46 -20.10
N ASP A 23 13.95 -8.43 -20.86
CA ASP A 23 15.22 -7.74 -20.64
C ASP A 23 15.21 -7.01 -19.28
N TRP A 24 14.09 -6.46 -18.87
CA TRP A 24 13.94 -5.89 -17.52
C TRP A 24 14.02 -6.93 -16.40
N CYS A 25 13.65 -8.18 -16.69
CA CYS A 25 13.72 -9.27 -15.71
C CYS A 25 15.16 -9.66 -15.33
N SER A 26 16.10 -9.63 -16.27
CA SER A 26 17.45 -10.15 -16.01
C SER A 26 18.57 -9.51 -16.86
N GLY A 27 18.22 -8.65 -17.82
CA GLY A 27 19.14 -8.13 -18.83
C GLY A 27 19.51 -6.64 -18.65
N ILE A 28 19.10 -5.98 -17.58
CA ILE A 28 19.40 -4.55 -17.39
C ILE A 28 20.91 -4.35 -17.24
N SER A 29 21.47 -3.51 -18.11
CA SER A 29 22.85 -3.04 -18.01
C SER A 29 22.92 -1.88 -17.03
N ILE A 30 23.62 -2.07 -15.92
CA ILE A 30 23.82 -1.06 -14.88
C ILE A 30 25.26 -0.58 -14.97
N THR A 31 25.47 0.66 -15.40
CA THR A 31 26.77 1.28 -15.51
C THR A 31 26.99 2.36 -14.45
N GLU A 32 28.24 2.70 -14.18
CA GLU A 32 28.56 3.79 -13.26
C GLU A 32 27.96 5.14 -13.74
N LYS A 33 28.10 5.42 -15.04
CA LYS A 33 27.59 6.65 -15.67
C LYS A 33 26.07 6.79 -15.49
N ASP A 34 25.32 5.72 -15.75
CA ASP A 34 23.86 5.73 -15.60
C ASP A 34 23.44 5.83 -14.14
N THR A 35 24.17 5.16 -13.26
CA THR A 35 23.96 5.23 -11.82
C THR A 35 24.11 6.65 -11.29
N GLU A 36 25.18 7.36 -11.68
CA GLU A 36 25.40 8.74 -11.24
C GLU A 36 24.37 9.71 -11.82
N LYS A 37 23.95 9.51 -13.07
CA LYS A 37 22.84 10.28 -13.66
C LYS A 37 21.54 10.10 -12.88
N GLN A 38 21.17 8.85 -12.58
CA GLN A 38 19.94 8.54 -11.84
C GLN A 38 20.01 8.99 -10.38
N ARG A 39 21.18 8.97 -9.75
CA ARG A 39 21.41 9.48 -8.40
C ARG A 39 20.93 10.91 -8.24
N GLY A 40 21.29 11.80 -9.18
CA GLY A 40 20.86 13.20 -9.15
C GLY A 40 19.34 13.33 -9.21
N ILE A 41 18.69 12.56 -10.08
CA ILE A 41 17.23 12.57 -10.23
C ILE A 41 16.54 12.11 -8.95
N ILE A 42 16.99 11.00 -8.34
CA ILE A 42 16.39 10.46 -7.12
C ILE A 42 16.61 11.40 -5.92
N ILE A 43 17.77 12.04 -5.82
CA ILE A 43 18.04 13.03 -4.75
C ILE A 43 17.10 14.24 -4.90
N GLU A 44 16.83 14.68 -6.13
CA GLU A 44 15.89 15.77 -6.36
C GLU A 44 14.45 15.35 -6.02
N GLU A 45 14.03 14.15 -6.42
CA GLU A 45 12.74 13.58 -6.01
C GLU A 45 12.63 13.49 -4.48
N TRP A 46 13.68 13.06 -3.81
CA TRP A 46 13.74 13.01 -2.34
C TRP A 46 13.52 14.40 -1.71
N ARG A 47 14.11 15.46 -2.31
CA ARG A 47 13.95 16.85 -1.85
C ARG A 47 12.52 17.35 -2.07
N GLN A 48 11.93 17.09 -3.22
CA GLN A 48 10.59 17.54 -3.57
C GLN A 48 9.51 16.92 -2.67
N ARG A 49 9.74 15.70 -2.17
CA ARG A 49 8.86 15.04 -1.22
C ARG A 49 8.99 15.54 0.22
N GLY A 50 9.85 16.50 0.50
CA GLY A 50 10.29 16.92 1.83
C GLY A 50 9.32 17.77 2.67
N GLY A 51 7.99 17.75 2.44
CA GLY A 51 6.98 18.48 3.22
C GLY A 51 6.76 17.94 4.64
N ILE A 52 5.88 18.62 5.39
CA ILE A 52 5.53 18.25 6.77
C ILE A 52 4.99 16.81 6.86
N ASP A 53 4.17 16.37 5.89
CA ASP A 53 3.59 15.03 5.87
C ASP A 53 4.66 13.94 5.79
N LYS A 54 5.71 14.18 5.01
CA LYS A 54 6.86 13.27 4.95
C LYS A 54 7.62 13.23 6.27
N ARG A 55 7.90 14.40 6.88
CA ARG A 55 8.58 14.47 8.16
C ARG A 55 7.78 13.76 9.27
N LEU A 56 6.46 13.94 9.29
CA LEU A 56 5.56 13.23 10.18
C LEU A 56 5.63 11.71 9.92
N SER A 57 5.41 11.28 8.68
CA SER A 57 5.42 9.87 8.31
C SER A 57 6.74 9.18 8.66
N ASP A 58 7.87 9.80 8.35
CA ASP A 58 9.19 9.25 8.67
C ASP A 58 9.40 9.16 10.20
N SER A 59 8.92 10.14 10.96
CA SER A 59 9.12 10.21 12.41
C SER A 59 8.25 9.20 13.16
N ILE A 60 7.00 8.96 12.73
CA ILE A 60 6.10 8.00 13.37
C ILE A 60 6.32 6.54 12.92
N ALA A 61 7.07 6.32 11.82
CA ALA A 61 7.27 4.98 11.26
C ALA A 61 7.87 4.00 12.30
N GLY A 62 8.76 4.47 13.16
CA GLY A 62 9.33 3.67 14.23
C GLY A 62 8.29 3.09 15.19
N VAL A 63 7.24 3.84 15.47
CA VAL A 63 6.15 3.44 16.36
C VAL A 63 5.12 2.59 15.60
N ILE A 64 4.67 3.04 14.43
CA ILE A 64 3.68 2.33 13.61
C ILE A 64 4.16 0.92 13.27
N TYR A 65 5.42 0.78 12.90
CA TYR A 65 6.03 -0.50 12.53
C TYR A 65 6.82 -1.16 13.67
N ASN A 66 6.66 -0.66 14.89
CA ASN A 66 7.31 -1.18 16.12
C ASN A 66 8.79 -1.52 15.91
N GLY A 67 9.57 -0.61 15.32
CA GLY A 67 11.02 -0.78 15.10
C GLY A 67 11.42 -1.88 14.10
N SER A 68 10.46 -2.53 13.45
CA SER A 68 10.71 -3.59 12.45
C SER A 68 11.47 -3.09 11.22
N GLN A 69 11.80 -4.00 10.31
CA GLN A 69 12.46 -3.63 9.06
C GLN A 69 11.65 -2.65 8.20
N TYR A 70 10.32 -2.65 8.31
CA TYR A 70 9.47 -1.71 7.59
C TYR A 70 9.74 -0.25 7.98
N SER A 71 10.04 0.02 9.27
CA SER A 71 10.40 1.37 9.72
C SER A 71 11.77 1.85 9.20
N LYS A 72 12.64 0.92 8.81
CA LYS A 72 14.03 1.18 8.38
C LYS A 72 14.20 1.19 6.85
N ARG A 73 13.15 0.82 6.10
CA ARG A 73 13.19 0.61 4.64
C ARG A 73 12.21 1.51 3.91
N ASN A 74 12.40 2.82 4.04
CA ASN A 74 11.68 3.78 3.22
C ASN A 74 11.98 3.52 1.73
N VAL A 75 10.95 3.51 0.89
CA VAL A 75 11.06 3.14 -0.54
C VAL A 75 12.03 4.04 -1.29
N ILE A 76 12.03 5.35 -1.02
CA ILE A 76 12.96 6.28 -1.68
C ILE A 76 14.39 6.20 -1.11
N GLY A 77 14.56 5.56 0.05
CA GLY A 77 15.82 5.47 0.76
C GLY A 77 16.15 6.69 1.63
N SER A 78 17.27 6.59 2.38
CA SER A 78 17.81 7.73 3.13
C SER A 78 18.77 8.53 2.26
N LEU A 79 18.84 9.84 2.52
CA LEU A 79 19.72 10.75 1.77
C LEU A 79 21.20 10.33 1.87
N ASP A 80 21.62 9.80 3.03
CA ASP A 80 23.01 9.35 3.22
C ASP A 80 23.32 8.14 2.35
N VAL A 81 22.42 7.16 2.28
CA VAL A 81 22.56 6.02 1.37
C VAL A 81 22.54 6.48 -0.08
N LEU A 82 21.59 7.36 -0.45
CA LEU A 82 21.50 7.89 -1.82
C LEU A 82 22.79 8.60 -2.27
N LYS A 83 23.49 9.28 -1.36
CA LYS A 83 24.77 9.96 -1.67
C LYS A 83 25.97 9.03 -1.71
N THR A 84 25.93 7.89 -1.05
CA THR A 84 27.12 7.09 -0.78
C THR A 84 27.16 5.73 -1.46
N PHE A 85 26.01 5.14 -1.86
CA PHE A 85 26.00 3.83 -2.51
C PHE A 85 26.82 3.85 -3.81
N LYS A 86 27.37 2.71 -4.18
CA LYS A 86 28.15 2.53 -5.40
C LYS A 86 27.38 1.73 -6.44
N TYR A 87 27.67 1.92 -7.73
CA TYR A 87 26.98 1.17 -8.79
C TYR A 87 27.08 -0.35 -8.63
N PRO A 88 28.18 -0.96 -8.09
CA PRO A 88 28.21 -2.39 -7.84
C PRO A 88 27.17 -2.86 -6.79
N ASP A 89 26.75 -1.98 -5.86
CA ASP A 89 25.72 -2.32 -4.88
C ASP A 89 24.36 -2.54 -5.56
N ILE A 90 24.04 -1.70 -6.56
CA ILE A 90 22.82 -1.86 -7.37
C ILE A 90 22.91 -3.11 -8.24
N GLN A 91 24.06 -3.36 -8.85
CA GLN A 91 24.28 -4.59 -9.64
C GLN A 91 24.10 -5.84 -8.78
N ALA A 92 24.67 -5.84 -7.56
CA ALA A 92 24.54 -6.95 -6.62
C ALA A 92 23.09 -7.14 -6.17
N PHE A 93 22.37 -6.05 -5.89
CA PHE A 93 20.95 -6.09 -5.56
C PHE A 93 20.12 -6.66 -6.72
N TYR A 94 20.32 -6.16 -7.93
CA TYR A 94 19.61 -6.61 -9.12
C TYR A 94 19.84 -8.11 -9.36
N LYS A 95 21.10 -8.58 -9.37
CA LYS A 95 21.46 -9.99 -9.55
C LYS A 95 20.89 -10.89 -8.44
N THR A 96 20.74 -10.38 -7.22
CA THR A 96 20.25 -11.17 -6.09
C THR A 96 18.72 -11.32 -6.12
N TRP A 97 17.98 -10.28 -6.51
CA TRP A 97 16.55 -10.21 -6.30
C TRP A 97 15.72 -10.22 -7.59
N TYR A 98 16.29 -9.81 -8.73
CA TYR A 98 15.63 -9.86 -10.04
C TYR A 98 15.94 -11.19 -10.72
N ARG A 99 15.25 -12.21 -10.28
CA ARG A 99 15.45 -13.60 -10.73
C ARG A 99 14.10 -14.27 -11.00
N PRO A 100 14.04 -15.24 -11.94
CA PRO A 100 12.78 -15.80 -12.44
C PRO A 100 11.86 -16.38 -11.37
N ASP A 101 12.41 -17.01 -10.32
CA ASP A 101 11.64 -17.61 -9.22
C ASP A 101 10.94 -16.58 -8.31
N LEU A 102 11.24 -15.28 -8.46
CA LEU A 102 10.59 -14.16 -7.75
C LEU A 102 9.78 -13.25 -8.68
N GLN A 103 9.57 -13.64 -9.94
CA GLN A 103 8.90 -12.83 -10.94
C GLN A 103 7.58 -13.48 -11.38
N CYS A 104 6.65 -12.65 -11.78
CA CYS A 104 5.40 -13.05 -12.42
C CYS A 104 5.17 -12.14 -13.64
N VAL A 105 4.84 -12.74 -14.77
CA VAL A 105 4.40 -12.02 -15.97
C VAL A 105 2.88 -12.03 -15.99
N MET A 106 2.28 -10.84 -16.05
CA MET A 106 0.84 -10.68 -16.14
C MET A 106 0.52 -9.88 -17.40
N ILE A 107 -0.40 -10.40 -18.21
CA ILE A 107 -0.85 -9.75 -19.44
C ILE A 107 -2.37 -9.66 -19.38
N VAL A 108 -2.90 -8.46 -19.62
CA VAL A 108 -4.34 -8.19 -19.60
C VAL A 108 -4.67 -7.39 -20.86
N GLY A 109 -5.73 -7.79 -21.57
CA GLY A 109 -6.20 -7.11 -22.77
C GLY A 109 -6.91 -8.05 -23.74
N ASP A 110 -7.25 -7.53 -24.92
CA ASP A 110 -7.87 -8.29 -26.02
C ASP A 110 -6.80 -9.15 -26.73
N ILE A 111 -6.56 -10.34 -26.18
CA ILE A 111 -5.55 -11.30 -26.63
C ILE A 111 -6.08 -12.73 -26.54
N ASP A 112 -5.49 -13.64 -27.33
CA ASP A 112 -5.65 -15.09 -27.13
C ASP A 112 -4.72 -15.56 -25.98
N PRO A 113 -5.26 -15.91 -24.80
CA PRO A 113 -4.45 -16.30 -23.65
C PRO A 113 -3.54 -17.50 -23.94
N ALA A 114 -4.00 -18.50 -24.70
CA ALA A 114 -3.22 -19.70 -24.99
C ALA A 114 -2.01 -19.40 -25.90
N ALA A 115 -2.21 -18.54 -26.90
CA ALA A 115 -1.12 -18.11 -27.76
C ALA A 115 -0.07 -17.27 -27.00
N TYR A 116 -0.52 -16.38 -26.11
CA TYR A 116 0.41 -15.56 -25.30
C TYR A 116 1.12 -16.36 -24.22
N GLU A 117 0.46 -17.33 -23.60
CA GLU A 117 1.12 -18.25 -22.66
C GLU A 117 2.29 -18.96 -23.33
N GLN A 118 2.09 -19.50 -24.55
CA GLN A 118 3.17 -20.14 -25.32
C GLN A 118 4.33 -19.17 -25.65
N LYS A 119 4.00 -17.92 -26.03
CA LYS A 119 5.02 -16.90 -26.30
C LYS A 119 5.84 -16.59 -25.04
N VAL A 120 5.17 -16.40 -23.90
CA VAL A 120 5.83 -16.13 -22.61
C VAL A 120 6.70 -17.31 -22.22
N GLN A 121 6.19 -18.54 -22.24
CA GLN A 121 6.96 -19.75 -21.94
C GLN A 121 8.21 -19.84 -22.80
N LYS A 122 8.08 -19.72 -24.11
CA LYS A 122 9.20 -19.78 -25.06
C LYS A 122 10.27 -18.70 -24.78
N LEU A 123 9.80 -17.46 -24.53
CA LEU A 123 10.70 -16.32 -24.35
C LEU A 123 11.43 -16.35 -23.00
N PHE A 124 10.71 -16.66 -21.93
CA PHE A 124 11.26 -16.62 -20.55
C PHE A 124 11.93 -17.93 -20.14
N ALA A 125 11.69 -19.05 -20.82
CA ALA A 125 12.40 -20.32 -20.57
C ALA A 125 13.92 -20.22 -20.76
N SER A 126 14.40 -19.25 -21.51
CA SER A 126 15.84 -18.98 -21.68
C SER A 126 16.50 -18.32 -20.47
N LEU A 127 15.72 -17.83 -19.49
CA LEU A 127 16.26 -17.23 -18.28
C LEU A 127 16.87 -18.32 -17.39
N PRO A 128 18.09 -18.10 -16.85
CA PRO A 128 18.74 -19.11 -16.03
C PRO A 128 17.99 -19.30 -14.71
N ALA A 129 17.73 -20.55 -14.36
CA ALA A 129 17.24 -20.88 -13.02
C ALA A 129 18.29 -20.47 -11.97
N PRO A 130 17.89 -19.81 -10.88
CA PRO A 130 18.83 -19.37 -9.86
C PRO A 130 19.43 -20.59 -9.13
N ARG A 131 20.76 -20.61 -9.01
CA ARG A 131 21.47 -21.61 -8.21
C ARG A 131 21.84 -21.00 -6.87
N ASN A 132 21.60 -21.74 -5.77
CA ASN A 132 21.88 -21.26 -4.40
C ASN A 132 21.26 -19.88 -4.10
N ALA A 133 20.03 -19.68 -4.54
CA ALA A 133 19.34 -18.43 -4.44
C ALA A 133 19.14 -18.01 -2.97
N LYS A 134 19.44 -16.76 -2.66
CA LYS A 134 19.17 -16.18 -1.34
C LYS A 134 17.67 -16.24 -1.05
N ALA A 135 17.31 -16.83 0.09
CA ALA A 135 15.91 -16.87 0.52
C ALA A 135 15.39 -15.45 0.77
N ARG A 136 14.15 -15.21 0.39
CA ARG A 136 13.43 -13.98 0.76
C ARG A 136 12.86 -14.18 2.16
N PRO A 137 13.43 -13.55 3.21
CA PRO A 137 12.92 -13.72 4.55
C PRO A 137 11.54 -13.07 4.69
N PRO A 138 10.61 -13.69 5.43
CA PRO A 138 9.42 -12.99 5.87
C PRO A 138 9.84 -11.91 6.88
N TYR A 139 9.24 -10.74 6.79
CA TYR A 139 9.40 -9.69 7.80
C TYR A 139 8.11 -9.61 8.60
N ALA A 140 8.23 -9.67 9.91
CA ALA A 140 7.13 -9.49 10.85
C ALA A 140 7.23 -8.11 11.51
N ILE A 141 6.11 -7.66 12.04
CA ILE A 141 6.03 -6.57 13.00
C ILE A 141 5.69 -7.21 14.33
N ASP A 142 6.59 -7.13 15.29
CA ASP A 142 6.34 -7.68 16.62
C ASP A 142 5.18 -6.94 17.30
N ASP A 143 4.38 -7.63 18.06
CA ASP A 143 3.32 -7.02 18.83
C ASP A 143 3.90 -6.22 20.00
N ASN A 144 3.16 -5.21 20.42
CA ASN A 144 3.50 -4.42 21.59
C ASN A 144 2.53 -4.75 22.74
N GLU A 145 3.06 -5.16 23.89
CA GLU A 145 2.27 -5.49 25.08
C GLU A 145 1.61 -4.25 25.69
N GLN A 146 2.23 -3.09 25.54
CA GLN A 146 1.75 -1.81 26.05
C GLN A 146 1.55 -0.82 24.91
N PRO A 147 0.61 0.14 25.02
CA PRO A 147 0.45 1.20 24.04
C PRO A 147 1.75 1.98 23.84
N LEU A 148 2.09 2.23 22.60
CA LEU A 148 3.22 3.07 22.22
C LEU A 148 2.72 4.51 22.02
N TYR A 149 3.48 5.47 22.54
CA TYR A 149 3.13 6.89 22.44
C TYR A 149 4.19 7.62 21.62
N TYR A 150 3.72 8.50 20.76
CA TYR A 150 4.61 9.37 20.00
C TYR A 150 4.03 10.78 19.92
N ARG A 151 4.92 11.77 20.01
CA ARG A 151 4.57 13.17 19.81
C ARG A 151 5.44 13.76 18.71
N PHE A 152 4.79 14.25 17.67
CA PHE A 152 5.44 15.01 16.61
C PHE A 152 5.15 16.49 16.80
N THR A 153 6.19 17.32 16.64
CA THR A 153 6.08 18.77 16.68
C THR A 153 6.83 19.35 15.49
N ASP A 154 6.18 20.20 14.73
CA ASP A 154 6.77 20.84 13.57
C ASP A 154 6.30 22.31 13.50
N LYS A 155 7.21 23.22 13.08
CA LYS A 155 6.91 24.66 12.97
C LYS A 155 5.84 25.01 11.93
N GLU A 156 5.62 24.12 10.97
CA GLU A 156 4.59 24.28 9.92
C GLU A 156 3.24 23.75 10.36
N ASN A 157 3.19 22.96 11.46
CA ASN A 157 1.94 22.45 11.99
C ASN A 157 1.18 23.54 12.73
N ARG A 158 -0.04 23.83 12.28
CA ARG A 158 -0.90 24.89 12.83
C ARG A 158 -2.08 24.38 13.66
N SER A 159 -2.23 23.08 13.77
CA SER A 159 -3.34 22.45 14.50
C SER A 159 -2.86 21.25 15.30
N HIS A 160 -3.53 20.98 16.42
CA HIS A 160 -3.34 19.70 17.11
C HIS A 160 -4.18 18.64 16.39
N SER A 161 -3.55 17.52 16.05
CA SER A 161 -4.25 16.33 15.56
C SER A 161 -3.75 15.12 16.33
N TYR A 162 -4.63 14.14 16.49
CA TYR A 162 -4.34 12.90 17.21
C TYR A 162 -4.69 11.72 16.33
N GLY A 163 -3.87 10.68 16.40
CA GLY A 163 -4.11 9.40 15.76
C GLY A 163 -3.99 8.26 16.76
N LEU A 164 -4.95 7.33 16.75
CA LEU A 164 -4.85 6.05 17.45
C LEU A 164 -4.81 4.96 16.40
N TYR A 165 -3.76 4.17 16.42
CA TYR A 165 -3.50 3.14 15.41
C TYR A 165 -3.50 1.77 16.06
N GLN A 166 -4.27 0.85 15.49
CA GLN A 166 -4.32 -0.53 15.93
C GLN A 166 -3.98 -1.46 14.78
N ARG A 167 -2.87 -2.19 14.91
CA ARG A 167 -2.53 -3.26 13.97
C ARG A 167 -3.41 -4.47 14.20
N VAL A 168 -3.75 -5.16 13.12
CA VAL A 168 -4.48 -6.43 13.14
C VAL A 168 -3.81 -7.40 12.16
N ALA A 169 -3.74 -8.67 12.53
CA ALA A 169 -3.24 -9.69 11.62
C ALA A 169 -4.23 -9.88 10.46
N THR A 170 -3.71 -10.11 9.27
CA THR A 170 -4.51 -10.37 8.07
C THR A 170 -3.97 -11.59 7.32
N PRO A 171 -4.80 -12.31 6.53
CA PRO A 171 -4.34 -13.44 5.72
C PRO A 171 -3.19 -13.02 4.78
N THR A 172 -2.13 -13.83 4.74
CA THR A 172 -0.98 -13.60 3.86
C THR A 172 -1.09 -14.32 2.52
N ASN A 173 -1.90 -15.38 2.46
CA ASN A 173 -2.13 -16.15 1.24
C ASN A 173 -3.24 -15.50 0.43
N ARG A 174 -2.88 -15.00 -0.74
CA ARG A 174 -3.83 -14.45 -1.73
C ARG A 174 -3.59 -15.12 -3.08
N PRO A 175 -4.61 -15.39 -3.87
CA PRO A 175 -6.04 -15.12 -3.62
C PRO A 175 -6.70 -16.26 -2.84
N THR A 176 -7.44 -15.95 -1.79
CA THR A 176 -8.32 -16.88 -1.09
C THR A 176 -9.69 -16.22 -0.88
N ALA A 177 -10.74 -17.02 -0.75
CA ALA A 177 -12.09 -16.51 -0.44
C ALA A 177 -12.08 -15.70 0.87
N GLU A 178 -11.31 -16.14 1.88
CA GLU A 178 -11.15 -15.43 3.15
C GLU A 178 -10.49 -14.05 2.97
N ALA A 179 -9.38 -13.97 2.26
CA ALA A 179 -8.72 -12.70 2.00
C ALA A 179 -9.58 -11.74 1.16
N THR A 180 -10.38 -12.27 0.22
CA THR A 180 -11.35 -11.47 -0.54
C THR A 180 -12.47 -10.98 0.37
N LYS A 181 -13.00 -11.82 1.25
CA LYS A 181 -13.99 -11.42 2.24
C LYS A 181 -13.47 -10.31 3.15
N ASP A 182 -12.26 -10.43 3.69
CA ASP A 182 -11.64 -9.39 4.53
C ASP A 182 -11.47 -8.08 3.79
N TYR A 183 -11.07 -8.13 2.52
CA TYR A 183 -10.97 -6.95 1.68
C TYR A 183 -12.33 -6.26 1.50
N LEU A 184 -13.40 -7.01 1.17
CA LEU A 184 -14.74 -6.48 0.97
C LEU A 184 -15.33 -5.93 2.28
N LEU A 185 -15.09 -6.59 3.41
CA LEU A 185 -15.49 -6.08 4.72
C LEU A 185 -14.77 -4.76 5.06
N GLY A 186 -13.49 -4.64 4.73
CA GLY A 186 -12.74 -3.40 4.87
C GLY A 186 -13.32 -2.26 4.01
N GLN A 187 -13.73 -2.54 2.79
CA GLN A 187 -14.40 -1.59 1.91
C GLN A 187 -15.74 -1.12 2.51
N LEU A 188 -16.61 -2.06 2.91
CA LEU A 188 -17.89 -1.75 3.56
C LEU A 188 -17.69 -0.92 4.84
N PHE A 189 -16.71 -1.30 5.66
CA PHE A 189 -16.37 -0.54 6.87
C PHE A 189 -16.00 0.91 6.53
N ASN A 190 -15.12 1.12 5.57
CA ASN A 190 -14.68 2.45 5.18
C ASN A 190 -15.80 3.32 4.57
N THR A 191 -16.82 2.70 3.96
CA THR A 191 -17.99 3.42 3.45
C THR A 191 -18.97 3.78 4.58
N LEU A 192 -19.13 2.90 5.56
CA LEU A 192 -20.09 3.06 6.66
C LEU A 192 -19.56 3.91 7.82
N ALA A 193 -18.26 3.81 8.11
CA ALA A 193 -17.66 4.46 9.26
C ALA A 193 -17.82 6.00 9.31
N PRO A 194 -17.74 6.74 8.20
CA PRO A 194 -18.01 8.18 8.19
C PRO A 194 -19.42 8.55 8.63
N GLN A 195 -20.42 7.68 8.40
CA GLN A 195 -21.81 7.92 8.78
C GLN A 195 -21.98 7.97 10.31
N TYR A 196 -21.18 7.24 11.06
CA TYR A 196 -21.19 7.29 12.52
C TYR A 196 -20.82 8.69 13.03
N PHE A 197 -19.72 9.25 12.55
CA PHE A 197 -19.28 10.60 12.93
C PHE A 197 -20.20 11.69 12.42
N ALA A 198 -20.82 11.52 11.25
CA ALA A 198 -21.85 12.45 10.76
C ALA A 198 -23.07 12.49 11.68
N ARG A 199 -23.50 11.34 12.21
CA ARG A 199 -24.62 11.29 13.19
C ARG A 199 -24.27 11.99 14.51
N LEU A 200 -23.04 11.82 15.00
CA LEU A 200 -22.60 12.51 16.22
C LEU A 200 -22.57 14.04 16.02
N ARG A 201 -22.07 14.48 14.88
CA ARG A 201 -22.03 15.91 14.52
C ARG A 201 -23.42 16.56 14.52
N ASN A 202 -24.41 15.84 14.03
CA ASN A 202 -25.79 16.33 13.98
C ASN A 202 -26.42 16.55 15.39
N ARG A 203 -25.79 16.05 16.46
CA ARG A 203 -26.22 16.26 17.84
C ARG A 203 -25.61 17.52 18.48
N GLY A 204 -24.55 18.08 17.87
CA GLY A 204 -23.88 19.30 18.36
C GLY A 204 -23.12 19.13 19.67
N GLU A 205 -22.74 17.90 20.01
CA GLU A 205 -22.07 17.57 21.28
C GLU A 205 -20.58 17.25 21.09
N GLU A 206 -20.09 17.31 19.84
CA GLU A 206 -18.73 16.94 19.51
C GLU A 206 -17.69 17.93 20.04
N ALA A 207 -16.59 17.40 20.57
CA ALA A 207 -15.43 18.17 21.05
C ALA A 207 -14.31 18.29 19.98
N TYR A 208 -14.62 17.99 18.72
CA TYR A 208 -13.64 17.96 17.62
C TYR A 208 -14.18 18.61 16.35
N VAL A 209 -13.30 19.24 15.60
CA VAL A 209 -13.56 19.81 14.26
C VAL A 209 -13.77 18.70 13.23
N ALA A 210 -12.96 17.65 13.33
CA ALA A 210 -13.01 16.48 12.45
C ALA A 210 -12.65 15.22 13.23
N ALA A 211 -13.31 14.12 12.89
CA ALA A 211 -12.95 12.78 13.34
C ALA A 211 -13.27 11.76 12.25
N SER A 212 -12.44 10.76 12.14
CA SER A 212 -12.61 9.65 11.20
C SER A 212 -12.07 8.36 11.78
N VAL A 213 -12.57 7.25 11.26
CA VAL A 213 -11.94 5.94 11.41
C VAL A 213 -11.86 5.27 10.05
N SER A 214 -10.76 4.61 9.79
CA SER A 214 -10.55 3.85 8.57
C SER A 214 -9.84 2.53 8.84
N TYR A 215 -10.05 1.58 7.95
CA TYR A 215 -9.28 0.34 7.88
C TYR A 215 -8.50 0.33 6.57
N SER A 216 -7.22 0.00 6.64
CA SER A 216 -6.37 -0.14 5.46
C SER A 216 -5.36 -1.28 5.62
N PRO A 217 -4.93 -1.93 4.52
CA PRO A 217 -3.74 -2.76 4.53
C PRO A 217 -2.53 -1.91 4.96
N LEU A 218 -1.77 -2.40 5.93
CA LEU A 218 -0.54 -1.73 6.39
C LEU A 218 0.68 -2.28 5.66
N VAL A 219 0.93 -3.57 5.81
CA VAL A 219 1.94 -4.35 5.09
C VAL A 219 1.44 -5.78 4.94
N ARG A 220 2.18 -6.62 4.22
CA ARG A 220 1.79 -8.03 4.03
C ARG A 220 1.61 -8.73 5.38
N GLY A 221 0.41 -9.24 5.63
CA GLY A 221 0.03 -9.94 6.85
C GLY A 221 -0.49 -9.03 7.96
N TYR A 222 -0.57 -7.72 7.71
CA TYR A 222 -1.09 -6.76 8.68
C TYR A 222 -2.00 -5.73 8.03
N GLY A 223 -3.15 -5.50 8.66
CA GLY A 223 -4.01 -4.35 8.45
C GLY A 223 -3.92 -3.37 9.62
N GLN A 224 -4.51 -2.21 9.46
CA GLN A 224 -4.53 -1.16 10.48
C GLN A 224 -5.89 -0.49 10.53
N PHE A 225 -6.43 -0.36 11.73
CA PHE A 225 -7.44 0.65 12.03
C PHE A 225 -6.75 1.94 12.44
N ALA A 226 -7.11 3.05 11.81
CA ALA A 226 -6.64 4.39 12.14
C ALA A 226 -7.84 5.23 12.59
N TRP A 227 -7.74 5.82 13.78
CA TRP A 227 -8.70 6.77 14.32
C TRP A 227 -8.00 8.12 14.40
N ASP A 228 -8.38 9.03 13.53
CA ASP A 228 -7.78 10.35 13.45
C ASP A 228 -8.79 11.42 13.84
N PHE A 229 -8.37 12.40 14.64
CA PHE A 229 -9.24 13.50 15.03
C PHE A 229 -8.47 14.80 15.29
N VAL A 230 -9.17 15.91 15.08
CA VAL A 230 -8.72 17.28 15.34
C VAL A 230 -9.65 17.90 16.38
N PRO A 231 -9.22 18.07 17.63
CA PRO A 231 -10.07 18.65 18.68
C PRO A 231 -10.34 20.15 18.45
N TYR A 232 -11.42 20.66 19.01
CA TYR A 232 -11.54 22.09 19.22
C TYR A 232 -10.48 22.57 20.22
N SER A 233 -10.11 23.84 20.12
CA SER A 233 -9.09 24.43 21.02
C SER A 233 -9.46 24.23 22.49
N GLY A 234 -8.55 23.63 23.26
CA GLY A 234 -8.74 23.35 24.68
C GLY A 234 -9.63 22.14 24.99
N GLN A 235 -10.13 21.42 23.98
CA GLN A 235 -11.01 20.26 24.20
C GLN A 235 -10.33 18.90 23.92
N ASP A 236 -9.01 18.85 23.91
CA ASP A 236 -8.21 17.66 23.58
C ASP A 236 -8.64 16.44 24.41
N LYS A 237 -8.79 16.60 25.72
CA LYS A 237 -9.19 15.52 26.63
C LYS A 237 -10.61 15.00 26.32
N THR A 238 -11.56 15.91 26.14
CA THR A 238 -12.96 15.57 25.86
C THR A 238 -13.08 14.87 24.51
N ALA A 239 -12.40 15.39 23.50
CA ALA A 239 -12.34 14.77 22.17
C ALA A 239 -11.76 13.34 22.25
N LEU A 240 -10.63 13.16 22.94
CA LEU A 240 -10.04 11.82 23.13
C LEU A 240 -11.02 10.87 23.83
N GLN A 241 -11.71 11.34 24.87
CA GLN A 241 -12.71 10.51 25.58
C GLN A 241 -13.87 10.10 24.64
N GLN A 242 -14.35 11.01 23.81
CA GLN A 242 -15.39 10.72 22.82
C GLN A 242 -14.93 9.71 21.77
N ILE A 243 -13.71 9.83 21.26
CA ILE A 243 -13.14 8.86 20.30
C ILE A 243 -12.94 7.49 20.95
N LEU A 244 -12.47 7.41 22.19
CA LEU A 244 -12.33 6.15 22.91
C LEU A 244 -13.70 5.51 23.20
N ALA A 245 -14.71 6.29 23.54
CA ALA A 245 -16.09 5.81 23.69
C ALA A 245 -16.66 5.27 22.36
N ALA A 246 -16.45 6.00 21.25
CA ALA A 246 -16.84 5.56 19.92
C ALA A 246 -16.16 4.23 19.54
N ARG A 247 -14.87 4.10 19.82
CA ARG A 247 -14.12 2.86 19.59
C ARG A 247 -14.67 1.70 20.43
N ALA A 248 -15.01 1.94 21.68
CA ALA A 248 -15.59 0.91 22.55
C ALA A 248 -17.00 0.47 22.10
N GLN A 249 -17.77 1.36 21.47
CA GLN A 249 -19.08 1.04 20.91
C GLN A 249 -19.04 0.33 19.55
N MET A 250 -17.91 0.38 18.85
CA MET A 250 -17.80 -0.17 17.49
C MET A 250 -18.29 -1.63 17.35
N PRO A 251 -18.01 -2.56 18.28
CA PRO A 251 -18.50 -3.94 18.17
C PRO A 251 -20.01 -4.09 18.42
N TYR A 252 -20.69 -3.08 18.98
CA TYR A 252 -22.04 -3.17 19.50
C TYR A 252 -23.09 -2.32 18.78
N GLY A 253 -22.75 -1.70 17.65
CA GLY A 253 -23.75 -0.91 16.91
C GLY A 253 -23.19 0.38 16.29
N PHE A 254 -22.05 0.29 15.69
CA PHE A 254 -21.44 1.39 14.97
C PHE A 254 -22.29 1.85 13.77
N PHE A 255 -22.97 0.92 13.12
CA PHE A 255 -23.98 1.16 12.09
C PHE A 255 -25.17 0.20 12.25
N SER A 256 -26.32 0.56 11.68
CA SER A 256 -27.48 -0.30 11.67
C SER A 256 -27.36 -1.41 10.64
N ASP A 257 -28.08 -2.52 10.86
CA ASP A 257 -28.15 -3.63 9.92
C ASP A 257 -28.68 -3.17 8.55
N ASP A 258 -29.68 -2.27 8.54
CA ASP A 258 -30.23 -1.71 7.30
C ASP A 258 -29.17 -0.92 6.50
N ALA A 259 -28.33 -0.12 7.18
CA ALA A 259 -27.26 0.62 6.53
C ALA A 259 -26.21 -0.34 5.96
N PHE A 260 -25.87 -1.40 6.71
CA PHE A 260 -24.94 -2.43 6.26
C PHE A 260 -25.47 -3.17 5.03
N GLU A 261 -26.70 -3.66 5.07
CA GLU A 261 -27.31 -4.40 3.95
C GLU A 261 -27.44 -3.50 2.70
N ALA A 262 -27.81 -2.22 2.88
CA ALA A 262 -27.88 -1.28 1.76
C ALA A 262 -26.52 -1.05 1.08
N GLU A 263 -25.45 -0.85 1.83
CA GLU A 263 -24.11 -0.67 1.26
C GLU A 263 -23.55 -1.97 0.69
N LYS A 264 -23.83 -3.11 1.31
CA LYS A 264 -23.48 -4.43 0.77
C LYS A 264 -24.15 -4.69 -0.58
N GLN A 265 -25.43 -4.31 -0.72
CA GLN A 265 -26.15 -4.44 -1.99
C GLN A 265 -25.55 -3.54 -3.08
N LYS A 266 -25.23 -2.27 -2.75
CA LYS A 266 -24.55 -1.37 -3.70
C LYS A 266 -23.21 -1.91 -4.16
N LEU A 267 -22.42 -2.45 -3.23
CA LEU A 267 -21.13 -3.06 -3.56
C LEU A 267 -21.30 -4.27 -4.49
N TYR A 268 -22.29 -5.13 -4.19
CA TYR A 268 -22.61 -6.28 -5.00
C TYR A 268 -23.06 -5.88 -6.42
N ASP A 269 -23.96 -4.91 -6.53
CA ASP A 269 -24.48 -4.44 -7.83
C ASP A 269 -23.37 -3.79 -8.67
N GLY A 270 -22.50 -2.99 -8.06
CA GLY A 270 -21.32 -2.42 -8.73
C GLY A 270 -20.34 -3.49 -9.23
N MET A 271 -20.08 -4.52 -8.44
CA MET A 271 -19.23 -5.64 -8.87
C MET A 271 -19.87 -6.43 -10.00
N LYS A 272 -21.20 -6.65 -9.95
CA LYS A 272 -21.95 -7.33 -10.99
C LYS A 272 -21.96 -6.55 -12.31
N GLU A 273 -22.10 -5.24 -12.25
CA GLU A 273 -22.01 -4.35 -13.40
C GLU A 273 -20.65 -4.47 -14.08
N VAL A 274 -19.56 -4.36 -13.32
CA VAL A 274 -18.18 -4.53 -13.83
C VAL A 274 -17.97 -5.89 -14.49
N LEU A 275 -18.52 -6.97 -13.89
CA LEU A 275 -18.40 -8.32 -14.44
C LEU A 275 -19.30 -8.58 -15.66
N SER A 276 -20.39 -7.81 -15.82
CA SER A 276 -21.33 -7.93 -16.96
C SER A 276 -20.98 -7.03 -18.13
N ASP A 277 -20.16 -6.01 -17.91
CA ASP A 277 -19.71 -5.10 -18.96
C ASP A 277 -18.42 -5.64 -19.59
N ASP A 278 -18.58 -6.39 -20.70
CA ASP A 278 -17.45 -6.90 -21.51
C ASP A 278 -16.50 -5.79 -21.98
N LYS A 279 -16.91 -4.53 -21.90
CA LYS A 279 -16.06 -3.36 -22.21
C LYS A 279 -15.21 -2.90 -21.02
N GLY A 280 -15.54 -3.30 -19.80
CA GLY A 280 -14.81 -2.95 -18.57
C GLY A 280 -13.60 -3.84 -18.29
N LEU A 281 -13.42 -4.91 -19.06
CA LEU A 281 -12.29 -5.85 -18.94
C LEU A 281 -11.27 -5.70 -20.09
N GLY A 282 -11.41 -4.68 -20.92
CA GLY A 282 -10.50 -4.35 -22.00
C GLY A 282 -9.34 -3.46 -21.59
#